data_609d54bebe419029482222833723ad86
#
_entry.id   609d54bebe419029482222833723ad86
#
_cell.length_a   1.000
_cell.length_b   1.000
_cell.length_c   1.000
_cell.angle_alpha   90.00
_cell.angle_beta   90.00
_cell.angle_gamma   90.00
#
_symmetry.space_group_name_H-M   'P 1'
#
loop_
_entity.id
_entity.type
_entity.pdbx_description
1 polymer ?
#
loop_
_entity_poly.entity_id
_entity_poly.type
_entity_poly.pdbx_seq_one_letter_code
_entity_poly.pdbx_strand_id
1 'polypeptide(L)'
;MARTDLGYLNEIHTCPHCDQKMACCEAPQVHVGDGLGWGSEILYICLNDYCSLFLNGWRNIEEKYGHHASYRYMELPDSTEGNFMMVGNSDAFKGSVINPEDLKRQNQRYQQEKQAVKDLQTCVEEKNLTPVLHLILDEGADISNRKQAISLLLQVNDLSCIDPLRNHTFRDTSLEMECNKIIGLLLKQNYMKECPFCSHQIKMQASKCMHCKEDV
;
A
#
# COMPACT_ATOMS: atom_id res chain seq x y z
N MET A 1 15.23 2.16 -0.05
CA MET A 1 14.96 2.50 -1.47
C MET A 1 14.07 1.40 -2.04
N ALA A 2 12.82 1.70 -2.39
CA ALA A 2 11.96 0.70 -3.04
C ALA A 2 12.59 0.33 -4.39
N ARG A 3 12.95 -0.93 -4.60
CA ARG A 3 13.38 -1.43 -5.90
C ARG A 3 12.24 -1.24 -6.90
N THR A 4 12.47 -0.43 -7.91
CA THR A 4 11.52 -0.24 -9.03
C THR A 4 11.47 -1.45 -9.96
N ASP A 5 12.43 -2.36 -9.84
CA ASP A 5 12.52 -3.59 -10.62
C ASP A 5 11.97 -4.76 -9.77
N LEU A 6 10.84 -5.31 -10.21
CA LEU A 6 10.21 -6.50 -9.62
C LEU A 6 10.61 -7.80 -10.35
N GLY A 7 11.70 -7.78 -11.12
CA GLY A 7 12.18 -8.92 -11.89
C GLY A 7 12.37 -10.19 -11.05
N TYR A 8 12.87 -10.02 -9.82
CA TYR A 8 13.07 -11.10 -8.86
C TYR A 8 11.80 -11.90 -8.52
N LEU A 9 10.60 -11.32 -8.63
CA LEU A 9 9.34 -12.04 -8.35
C LEU A 9 9.04 -13.14 -9.37
N ASN A 10 9.71 -13.12 -10.52
CA ASN A 10 9.55 -14.12 -11.56
C ASN A 10 10.61 -15.23 -11.48
N GLU A 11 11.59 -15.12 -10.58
CA GLU A 11 12.59 -16.16 -10.38
C GLU A 11 11.99 -17.39 -9.74
N ILE A 12 12.47 -18.57 -10.16
CA ILE A 12 12.04 -19.85 -9.61
C ILE A 12 13.25 -20.51 -8.98
N HIS A 13 13.27 -20.54 -7.66
CA HIS A 13 14.27 -21.21 -6.86
C HIS A 13 13.70 -22.53 -6.33
N THR A 14 14.51 -23.60 -6.41
CA THR A 14 14.13 -24.95 -5.99
C THR A 14 15.11 -25.45 -4.95
N CYS A 15 14.60 -25.90 -3.82
CA CYS A 15 15.42 -26.42 -2.74
C CYS A 15 16.11 -27.74 -3.15
N PRO A 16 17.44 -27.86 -3.10
CA PRO A 16 18.16 -29.08 -3.49
C PRO A 16 17.99 -30.23 -2.50
N HIS A 17 17.38 -30.00 -1.33
CA HIS A 17 17.17 -31.01 -0.30
C HIS A 17 15.78 -31.66 -0.34
N CYS A 18 14.81 -31.07 -1.04
CA CYS A 18 13.44 -31.60 -1.08
C CYS A 18 12.70 -31.30 -2.39
N ASP A 19 13.35 -30.72 -3.39
CA ASP A 19 12.83 -30.40 -4.72
C ASP A 19 11.55 -29.53 -4.73
N GLN A 20 11.23 -28.88 -3.58
CA GLN A 20 10.11 -27.97 -3.49
C GLN A 20 10.51 -26.56 -3.88
N LYS A 21 9.55 -25.82 -4.48
CA LYS A 21 9.71 -24.42 -4.77
C LYS A 21 9.95 -23.63 -3.47
N MET A 22 10.96 -22.77 -3.48
CA MET A 22 11.27 -21.89 -2.36
C MET A 22 10.35 -20.65 -2.38
N ALA A 23 10.08 -20.14 -1.19
CA ALA A 23 9.29 -18.93 -1.03
C ALA A 23 10.19 -17.69 -1.08
N CYS A 24 9.73 -16.65 -1.78
CA CYS A 24 10.33 -15.32 -1.71
C CYS A 24 9.87 -14.65 -0.39
N CYS A 25 10.80 -14.31 0.46
CA CYS A 25 10.55 -13.74 1.78
C CYS A 25 11.27 -12.40 1.95
N GLU A 26 10.71 -11.48 2.72
CA GLU A 26 11.43 -10.30 3.18
C GLU A 26 12.60 -10.72 4.06
N ALA A 27 13.77 -10.13 3.83
CA ALA A 27 14.93 -10.34 4.68
C ALA A 27 14.67 -9.69 6.06
N PRO A 28 15.07 -10.35 7.17
CA PRO A 28 14.97 -9.73 8.49
C PRO A 28 15.73 -8.41 8.55
N GLN A 29 15.18 -7.42 9.21
CA GLN A 29 15.80 -6.10 9.36
C GLN A 29 17.10 -6.15 10.16
N VAL A 30 17.26 -7.17 11.02
CA VAL A 30 18.44 -7.35 11.87
C VAL A 30 19.21 -8.57 11.40
N HIS A 31 20.47 -8.36 11.07
CA HIS A 31 21.43 -9.43 10.78
C HIS A 31 22.41 -9.56 11.96
N VAL A 32 22.52 -10.77 12.51
CA VAL A 32 23.50 -11.09 13.56
C VAL A 32 24.69 -11.75 12.89
N GLY A 33 25.79 -11.00 12.74
CA GLY A 33 26.98 -11.51 12.06
C GLY A 33 28.04 -10.41 11.85
N ASP A 34 28.62 -10.41 10.66
CA ASP A 34 29.73 -9.52 10.28
C ASP A 34 29.35 -8.04 10.07
N GLY A 35 28.09 -7.69 10.23
CA GLY A 35 27.57 -6.32 10.03
C GLY A 35 27.34 -5.94 8.56
N LEU A 36 27.55 -6.87 7.61
CA LEU A 36 27.34 -6.63 6.17
C LEU A 36 25.88 -6.76 5.75
N GLY A 37 25.00 -7.24 6.64
CA GLY A 37 23.59 -7.49 6.36
C GLY A 37 23.38 -8.77 5.53
N TRP A 38 22.18 -8.91 4.95
CA TRP A 38 21.82 -10.09 4.15
C TRP A 38 22.28 -10.02 2.69
N GLY A 39 22.82 -8.90 2.25
CA GLY A 39 23.17 -8.67 0.86
C GLY A 39 21.96 -8.38 -0.06
N SER A 40 20.75 -8.58 0.44
CA SER A 40 19.49 -8.32 -0.27
C SER A 40 18.36 -7.99 0.70
N GLU A 41 17.35 -7.24 0.22
CA GLU A 41 16.10 -6.97 0.95
C GLU A 41 15.13 -8.17 0.92
N ILE A 42 15.40 -9.16 0.06
CA ILE A 42 14.61 -10.38 -0.07
C ILE A 42 15.52 -11.60 -0.10
N LEU A 43 14.97 -12.74 0.33
CA LEU A 43 15.62 -14.04 0.35
C LEU A 43 14.67 -15.10 -0.19
N TYR A 44 15.19 -16.07 -0.95
CA TYR A 44 14.45 -17.29 -1.27
C TYR A 44 14.73 -18.31 -0.20
N ILE A 45 13.67 -18.83 0.44
CA ILE A 45 13.79 -19.73 1.60
C ILE A 45 12.91 -20.96 1.40
N CYS A 46 13.47 -22.13 1.68
CA CYS A 46 12.71 -23.37 1.73
C CYS A 46 11.84 -23.40 3.02
N LEU A 47 10.53 -23.25 2.86
CA LEU A 47 9.57 -23.30 3.97
C LEU A 47 8.92 -24.66 4.18
N ASN A 48 9.37 -25.70 3.45
CA ASN A 48 8.87 -27.06 3.61
C ASN A 48 9.33 -27.66 4.95
N ASP A 49 8.39 -27.89 5.87
CA ASP A 49 8.68 -28.48 7.18
C ASP A 49 9.09 -29.95 7.10
N TYR A 50 8.82 -30.61 5.95
CA TYR A 50 9.25 -31.99 5.67
C TYR A 50 10.55 -32.06 4.88
N CYS A 51 11.22 -30.92 4.67
CA CYS A 51 12.55 -30.90 4.06
C CYS A 51 13.55 -31.68 4.91
N SER A 52 14.35 -32.54 4.27
CA SER A 52 15.33 -33.39 4.98
C SER A 52 16.35 -32.55 5.77
N LEU A 53 16.76 -31.40 5.22
CA LEU A 53 17.64 -30.45 5.91
C LEU A 53 16.98 -29.93 7.19
N PHE A 54 15.72 -29.53 7.13
CA PHE A 54 14.98 -28.99 8.27
C PHE A 54 14.73 -30.06 9.34
N LEU A 55 14.27 -31.25 8.95
CA LEU A 55 13.99 -32.35 9.89
C LEU A 55 15.24 -32.84 10.62
N ASN A 56 16.35 -33.00 9.88
CA ASN A 56 17.60 -33.48 10.47
C ASN A 56 18.33 -32.39 11.25
N GLY A 57 18.08 -31.13 10.93
CA GLY A 57 18.73 -29.98 11.55
C GLY A 57 18.52 -29.92 13.06
N TRP A 58 17.31 -30.23 13.55
CA TRP A 58 16.98 -30.23 14.97
C TRP A 58 17.95 -31.08 15.78
N ARG A 59 18.06 -32.36 15.40
CA ARG A 59 18.98 -33.30 16.07
C ARG A 59 20.44 -32.93 15.90
N ASN A 60 20.84 -32.51 14.69
CA ASN A 60 22.23 -32.21 14.41
C ASN A 60 22.74 -30.99 15.21
N ILE A 61 21.90 -29.95 15.37
CA ILE A 61 22.28 -28.75 16.13
C ILE A 61 22.25 -29.04 17.63
N GLU A 62 21.27 -29.77 18.11
CA GLU A 62 21.17 -30.16 19.51
C GLU A 62 22.37 -31.02 19.95
N GLU A 63 22.70 -32.06 19.18
CA GLU A 63 23.85 -32.94 19.47
C GLU A 63 25.19 -32.18 19.40
N LYS A 64 25.35 -31.25 18.45
CA LYS A 64 26.63 -30.59 18.19
C LYS A 64 26.85 -29.33 19.00
N TYR A 65 25.80 -28.58 19.26
CA TYR A 65 25.90 -27.24 19.86
C TYR A 65 25.05 -27.07 21.13
N GLY A 66 24.22 -28.05 21.49
CA GLY A 66 23.35 -27.98 22.67
C GLY A 66 22.21 -26.96 22.54
N HIS A 67 21.84 -26.55 21.33
CA HIS A 67 20.79 -25.58 21.05
C HIS A 67 19.62 -26.22 20.32
N HIS A 68 18.40 -25.85 20.73
CA HIS A 68 17.19 -26.26 20.04
C HIS A 68 16.95 -25.36 18.82
N ALA A 69 17.46 -25.78 17.67
CA ALA A 69 17.35 -25.06 16.40
C ALA A 69 17.43 -26.02 15.21
N SER A 70 17.08 -25.56 14.03
CA SER A 70 17.22 -26.28 12.77
C SER A 70 17.74 -25.36 11.67
N TYR A 71 17.86 -25.89 10.45
CA TYR A 71 18.31 -25.16 9.28
C TYR A 71 17.20 -25.07 8.23
N ARG A 72 17.06 -23.89 7.62
CA ARG A 72 16.37 -23.71 6.34
C ARG A 72 17.37 -23.36 5.26
N TYR A 73 17.21 -23.98 4.07
CA TYR A 73 18.00 -23.63 2.91
C TYR A 73 17.55 -22.29 2.34
N MET A 74 18.48 -21.44 1.98
CA MET A 74 18.22 -20.11 1.41
C MET A 74 19.14 -19.81 0.24
N GLU A 75 18.65 -18.96 -0.68
CA GLU A 75 19.39 -18.38 -1.79
C GLU A 75 19.11 -16.87 -1.87
N LEU A 76 20.06 -16.12 -2.42
CA LEU A 76 19.88 -14.72 -2.76
C LEU A 76 19.21 -14.59 -4.15
N PRO A 77 18.53 -13.46 -4.44
CA PRO A 77 18.10 -13.15 -5.80
C PRO A 77 19.30 -13.14 -6.76
N ASP A 78 19.06 -13.51 -8.00
CA ASP A 78 20.10 -13.59 -9.07
C ASP A 78 21.28 -14.54 -8.73
N SER A 79 21.12 -15.44 -7.76
CA SER A 79 22.16 -16.36 -7.32
C SER A 79 21.61 -17.78 -7.15
N THR A 80 22.43 -18.75 -7.49
CA THR A 80 22.18 -20.18 -7.18
C THR A 80 23.10 -20.67 -6.05
N GLU A 81 23.88 -19.78 -5.44
CA GLU A 81 24.67 -20.13 -4.27
C GLU A 81 23.79 -20.22 -3.03
N GLY A 82 23.67 -21.44 -2.51
CA GLY A 82 22.86 -21.72 -1.35
C GLY A 82 23.58 -21.54 -0.05
N ASN A 83 22.85 -21.10 0.95
CA ASN A 83 23.29 -20.97 2.32
C ASN A 83 22.29 -21.64 3.27
N PHE A 84 22.72 -21.86 4.52
CA PHE A 84 21.88 -22.42 5.57
C PHE A 84 21.58 -21.35 6.60
N MET A 85 20.29 -21.13 6.84
CA MET A 85 19.85 -20.22 7.88
C MET A 85 19.41 -21.01 9.09
N MET A 86 19.98 -20.73 10.25
CA MET A 86 19.56 -21.33 11.50
C MET A 86 18.24 -20.70 11.96
N VAL A 87 17.27 -21.53 12.33
CA VAL A 87 15.94 -21.12 12.78
C VAL A 87 15.56 -21.80 14.08
N GLY A 88 14.93 -21.07 14.99
CA GLY A 88 14.53 -21.55 16.32
C GLY A 88 13.16 -22.25 16.37
N ASN A 89 12.37 -22.13 15.29
CA ASN A 89 11.03 -22.76 15.22
C ASN A 89 10.60 -22.99 13.78
N SER A 90 9.49 -23.74 13.61
CA SER A 90 8.92 -24.07 12.29
C SER A 90 8.22 -22.89 11.60
N ASP A 91 7.86 -21.84 12.33
CA ASP A 91 7.14 -20.70 11.78
C ASP A 91 8.06 -19.58 11.28
N ALA A 92 9.38 -19.75 11.53
CA ALA A 92 10.38 -18.83 11.03
C ALA A 92 10.22 -18.59 9.52
N PHE A 93 10.14 -17.32 9.13
CA PHE A 93 9.93 -16.81 7.76
C PHE A 93 8.56 -17.04 7.14
N LYS A 94 7.66 -17.84 7.72
CA LYS A 94 6.32 -18.04 7.14
C LYS A 94 5.51 -16.74 7.10
N GLY A 95 5.69 -15.84 8.08
CA GLY A 95 5.05 -14.53 8.13
C GLY A 95 5.69 -13.45 7.24
N SER A 96 6.87 -13.71 6.69
CA SER A 96 7.59 -12.76 5.83
C SER A 96 7.50 -13.10 4.33
N VAL A 97 6.67 -14.07 3.96
CA VAL A 97 6.46 -14.45 2.55
C VAL A 97 5.85 -13.28 1.79
N ILE A 98 6.53 -12.89 0.73
CA ILE A 98 6.08 -11.82 -0.16
C ILE A 98 5.00 -12.35 -1.09
N ASN A 99 3.84 -11.67 -1.10
CA ASN A 99 2.82 -11.90 -2.10
C ASN A 99 3.10 -11.03 -3.34
N PRO A 100 3.48 -11.62 -4.49
CA PRO A 100 3.79 -10.86 -5.70
C PRO A 100 2.67 -9.94 -6.16
N GLU A 101 1.40 -10.35 -5.99
CA GLU A 101 0.25 -9.55 -6.41
C GLU A 101 0.04 -8.31 -5.53
N ASP A 102 0.30 -8.42 -4.23
CA ASP A 102 0.21 -7.30 -3.30
C ASP A 102 1.32 -6.27 -3.60
N LEU A 103 2.53 -6.74 -3.89
CA LEU A 103 3.64 -5.88 -4.28
C LEU A 103 3.39 -5.15 -5.60
N LYS A 104 2.86 -5.86 -6.61
CA LYS A 104 2.48 -5.26 -7.89
C LYS A 104 1.42 -4.19 -7.70
N ARG A 105 0.40 -4.45 -6.86
CA ARG A 105 -0.65 -3.46 -6.52
C ARG A 105 -0.08 -2.24 -5.82
N GLN A 106 0.81 -2.42 -4.85
CA GLN A 106 1.47 -1.31 -4.15
C GLN A 106 2.33 -0.46 -5.08
N ASN A 107 3.11 -1.10 -5.97
CA ASN A 107 3.92 -0.37 -6.95
C ASN A 107 3.05 0.41 -7.94
N GLN A 108 1.98 -0.19 -8.44
CA GLN A 108 1.04 0.45 -9.36
C GLN A 108 0.37 1.67 -8.72
N ARG A 109 -0.07 1.54 -7.47
CA ARG A 109 -0.64 2.62 -6.68
C ARG A 109 0.37 3.75 -6.47
N TYR A 110 1.61 3.44 -6.10
CA TYR A 110 2.68 4.43 -5.95
C TYR A 110 2.94 5.21 -7.25
N GLN A 111 2.96 4.52 -8.40
CA GLN A 111 3.13 5.18 -9.70
C GLN A 111 1.93 6.08 -10.04
N GLN A 112 0.71 5.65 -9.71
CA GLN A 112 -0.49 6.45 -9.89
C GLN A 112 -0.49 7.69 -9.00
N GLU A 113 -0.13 7.58 -7.73
CA GLU A 113 0.03 8.72 -6.82
C GLU A 113 1.07 9.72 -7.36
N LYS A 114 2.26 9.22 -7.75
CA LYS A 114 3.32 10.04 -8.31
C LYS A 114 2.90 10.78 -9.58
N GLN A 115 2.11 10.13 -10.44
CA GLN A 115 1.56 10.76 -11.63
C GLN A 115 0.52 11.82 -11.26
N ALA A 116 -0.41 11.49 -10.35
CA ALA A 116 -1.43 12.44 -9.90
C ALA A 116 -0.81 13.70 -9.27
N VAL A 117 0.26 13.56 -8.47
CA VAL A 117 1.00 14.72 -7.90
C VAL A 117 1.59 15.61 -9.00
N LYS A 118 2.09 15.05 -10.10
CA LYS A 118 2.55 15.86 -11.24
C LYS A 118 1.39 16.58 -11.91
N ASP A 119 0.28 15.90 -12.11
CA ASP A 119 -0.90 16.42 -12.80
C ASP A 119 -1.61 17.51 -11.96
N LEU A 120 -1.37 17.57 -10.63
CA LEU A 120 -1.84 18.69 -9.80
C LEU A 120 -1.29 20.05 -10.26
N GLN A 121 -0.13 20.09 -10.92
CA GLN A 121 0.48 21.35 -11.35
C GLN A 121 -0.32 22.04 -12.46
N THR A 122 -1.02 21.28 -13.29
CA THR A 122 -1.83 21.80 -14.42
C THR A 122 -3.33 21.67 -14.20
N CYS A 123 -3.77 20.96 -13.15
CA CYS A 123 -5.17 20.61 -12.94
C CYS A 123 -6.12 21.82 -12.87
N VAL A 124 -5.64 22.96 -12.37
CA VAL A 124 -6.45 24.19 -12.28
C VAL A 124 -6.65 24.83 -13.66
N GLU A 125 -5.58 24.90 -14.46
CA GLU A 125 -5.61 25.48 -15.81
C GLU A 125 -6.45 24.64 -16.76
N GLU A 126 -6.30 23.32 -16.66
CA GLU A 126 -7.01 22.32 -17.47
C GLU A 126 -8.43 22.02 -16.93
N LYS A 127 -8.79 22.54 -15.78
CA LYS A 127 -10.02 22.17 -15.03
C LYS A 127 -10.17 20.66 -14.86
N ASN A 128 -9.06 19.97 -14.63
CA ASN A 128 -9.01 18.53 -14.49
C ASN A 128 -9.14 18.10 -13.01
N LEU A 129 -10.32 17.64 -12.63
CA LEU A 129 -10.61 17.17 -11.27
C LEU A 129 -10.02 15.80 -10.96
N THR A 130 -9.70 14.99 -11.97
CA THR A 130 -9.29 13.59 -11.83
C THR A 130 -8.11 13.38 -10.87
N PRO A 131 -6.94 14.06 -11.03
CA PRO A 131 -5.80 13.88 -10.13
C PRO A 131 -6.10 14.35 -8.70
N VAL A 132 -6.93 15.38 -8.57
CA VAL A 132 -7.35 15.94 -7.26
C VAL A 132 -8.16 14.91 -6.49
N LEU A 133 -9.22 14.34 -7.09
CA LEU A 133 -10.03 13.31 -6.48
C LEU A 133 -9.23 12.03 -6.22
N HIS A 134 -8.36 11.63 -7.16
CA HIS A 134 -7.54 10.44 -6.99
C HIS A 134 -6.71 10.52 -5.69
N LEU A 135 -6.04 11.65 -5.45
CA LEU A 135 -5.23 11.82 -4.24
C LEU A 135 -6.07 11.92 -2.97
N ILE A 136 -7.19 12.63 -3.00
CA ILE A 136 -8.03 12.80 -1.80
C ILE A 136 -8.65 11.47 -1.36
N LEU A 137 -9.14 10.68 -2.31
CA LEU A 137 -9.85 9.42 -2.05
C LEU A 137 -8.91 8.24 -1.79
N ASP A 138 -7.63 8.34 -2.14
CA ASP A 138 -6.65 7.29 -1.82
C ASP A 138 -6.19 7.40 -0.37
N GLU A 139 -6.76 6.55 0.51
CA GLU A 139 -6.45 6.50 1.94
C GLU A 139 -5.00 6.15 2.28
N GLY A 140 -4.22 5.72 1.33
CA GLY A 140 -2.83 5.45 1.56
C GLY A 140 -1.88 6.38 0.82
N ALA A 141 -2.39 7.40 0.14
CA ALA A 141 -1.56 8.47 -0.39
C ALA A 141 -0.97 9.32 0.75
N ASP A 142 0.17 9.93 0.48
CA ASP A 142 0.83 10.80 1.46
C ASP A 142 -0.11 11.93 1.90
N ILE A 143 -0.16 12.18 3.21
CA ILE A 143 -1.08 13.15 3.80
C ILE A 143 -0.85 14.59 3.32
N SER A 144 0.39 14.94 2.98
CA SER A 144 0.73 16.25 2.43
C SER A 144 0.17 16.42 1.02
N ASN A 145 0.24 15.36 0.20
CA ASN A 145 -0.32 15.35 -1.15
C ASN A 145 -1.85 15.45 -1.12
N ARG A 146 -2.49 14.74 -0.18
CA ARG A 146 -3.95 14.81 0.03
C ARG A 146 -4.40 16.22 0.43
N LYS A 147 -3.71 16.86 1.38
CA LYS A 147 -3.98 18.26 1.79
C LYS A 147 -3.77 19.25 0.66
N GLN A 148 -2.71 19.08 -0.12
CA GLN A 148 -2.47 19.92 -1.31
C GLN A 148 -3.62 19.78 -2.30
N ALA A 149 -4.07 18.56 -2.59
CA ALA A 149 -5.20 18.31 -3.49
C ALA A 149 -6.49 18.97 -2.97
N ILE A 150 -6.80 18.86 -1.67
CA ILE A 150 -7.96 19.53 -1.05
C ILE A 150 -7.91 21.04 -1.27
N SER A 151 -6.75 21.68 -1.12
CA SER A 151 -6.60 23.13 -1.29
C SER A 151 -6.89 23.60 -2.72
N LEU A 152 -6.74 22.74 -3.72
CA LEU A 152 -6.98 23.04 -5.13
C LEU A 152 -8.45 22.92 -5.55
N LEU A 153 -9.31 22.26 -4.77
CA LEU A 153 -10.73 22.08 -5.10
C LEU A 153 -11.47 23.39 -5.39
N LEU A 154 -11.20 24.43 -4.59
CA LEU A 154 -11.82 25.76 -4.81
C LEU A 154 -11.35 26.43 -6.10
N GLN A 155 -10.11 26.17 -6.53
CA GLN A 155 -9.53 26.76 -7.73
C GLN A 155 -10.00 26.03 -8.99
N VAL A 156 -10.10 24.71 -8.94
CA VAL A 156 -10.68 23.90 -10.03
C VAL A 156 -12.16 24.24 -10.21
N ASN A 157 -12.86 24.52 -9.12
CA ASN A 157 -14.25 24.98 -9.09
C ASN A 157 -15.22 24.07 -9.85
N ASP A 158 -15.13 22.77 -9.62
CA ASP A 158 -16.01 21.74 -10.22
C ASP A 158 -16.86 21.09 -9.13
N LEU A 159 -18.19 21.27 -9.20
CA LEU A 159 -19.14 20.72 -8.24
C LEU A 159 -19.26 19.20 -8.29
N SER A 160 -18.78 18.56 -9.35
CA SER A 160 -18.81 17.08 -9.47
C SER A 160 -17.94 16.36 -8.43
N CYS A 161 -17.04 17.09 -7.74
CA CYS A 161 -16.27 16.55 -6.63
C CYS A 161 -17.10 16.23 -5.39
N ILE A 162 -18.29 16.84 -5.22
CA ILE A 162 -19.04 16.80 -3.97
C ILE A 162 -19.53 15.37 -3.67
N ASP A 163 -20.16 14.72 -4.63
CA ASP A 163 -20.71 13.37 -4.43
C ASP A 163 -19.63 12.32 -4.12
N PRO A 164 -18.49 12.24 -4.85
CA PRO A 164 -17.39 11.35 -4.48
C PRO A 164 -16.85 11.60 -3.08
N LEU A 165 -16.68 12.87 -2.68
CA LEU A 165 -16.15 13.22 -1.36
C LEU A 165 -17.15 12.95 -0.23
N ARG A 166 -18.46 13.18 -0.45
CA ARG A 166 -19.53 12.88 0.53
C ARG A 166 -19.72 11.39 0.75
N ASN A 167 -19.54 10.58 -0.28
CA ASN A 167 -19.67 9.13 -0.22
C ASN A 167 -18.42 8.40 0.26
N HIS A 168 -17.30 9.13 0.41
CA HIS A 168 -16.05 8.54 0.89
C HIS A 168 -16.00 8.46 2.41
N THR A 169 -15.49 7.35 2.94
CA THR A 169 -15.24 7.16 4.36
C THR A 169 -13.78 7.47 4.67
N PHE A 170 -13.53 8.64 5.23
CA PHE A 170 -12.18 9.04 5.61
C PHE A 170 -11.72 8.33 6.89
N ARG A 171 -10.48 7.85 6.90
CA ARG A 171 -9.82 7.36 8.11
C ARG A 171 -9.31 8.51 8.98
N ASP A 172 -8.91 9.62 8.35
CA ASP A 172 -8.44 10.83 9.02
C ASP A 172 -9.58 11.85 9.11
N THR A 173 -10.11 12.03 10.33
CA THR A 173 -11.19 12.98 10.62
C THR A 173 -10.79 14.44 10.38
N SER A 174 -9.50 14.78 10.46
CA SER A 174 -9.01 16.14 10.16
C SER A 174 -9.14 16.44 8.67
N LEU A 175 -8.78 15.49 7.81
CA LEU A 175 -8.96 15.63 6.36
C LEU A 175 -10.45 15.70 5.98
N GLU A 176 -11.29 14.87 6.63
CA GLU A 176 -12.73 14.91 6.43
C GLU A 176 -13.31 16.28 6.75
N MET A 177 -12.94 16.84 7.90
CA MET A 177 -13.38 18.20 8.30
C MET A 177 -12.93 19.26 7.32
N GLU A 178 -11.69 19.16 6.81
CA GLU A 178 -11.16 20.09 5.81
C GLU A 178 -11.90 19.98 4.48
N CYS A 179 -12.15 18.77 3.99
CA CYS A 179 -12.99 18.53 2.81
C CYS A 179 -14.40 19.13 2.98
N ASN A 180 -15.05 18.87 4.12
CA ASN A 180 -16.38 19.37 4.41
C ASN A 180 -16.43 20.93 4.40
N LYS A 181 -15.40 21.57 4.95
CA LYS A 181 -15.26 23.03 4.91
C LYS A 181 -15.12 23.53 3.48
N ILE A 182 -14.27 22.90 2.68
CA ILE A 182 -14.04 23.30 1.28
C ILE A 182 -15.30 23.06 0.43
N ILE A 183 -16.02 21.96 0.60
CA ILE A 183 -17.30 21.72 -0.07
C ILE A 183 -18.30 22.86 0.25
N GLY A 184 -18.40 23.26 1.51
CA GLY A 184 -19.28 24.35 1.91
C GLY A 184 -18.90 25.70 1.25
N LEU A 185 -17.60 25.97 1.07
CA LEU A 185 -17.13 27.15 0.37
C LEU A 185 -17.39 27.08 -1.14
N LEU A 186 -17.16 25.89 -1.73
CA LEU A 186 -17.38 25.64 -3.16
C LEU A 186 -18.86 25.83 -3.53
N LEU A 187 -19.77 25.30 -2.71
CA LEU A 187 -21.20 25.49 -2.88
C LEU A 187 -21.59 26.98 -2.83
N LYS A 188 -21.08 27.71 -1.84
CA LYS A 188 -21.34 29.17 -1.72
C LYS A 188 -20.81 29.93 -2.93
N GLN A 189 -19.61 29.61 -3.41
CA GLN A 189 -19.00 30.25 -4.59
C GLN A 189 -19.88 30.07 -5.85
N ASN A 190 -20.58 28.91 -5.94
CA ASN A 190 -21.46 28.60 -7.06
C ASN A 190 -22.94 28.91 -6.81
N TYR A 191 -23.26 29.70 -5.76
CA TYR A 191 -24.64 30.02 -5.37
C TYR A 191 -25.51 28.79 -5.15
N MET A 192 -24.94 27.73 -4.58
CA MET A 192 -25.59 26.46 -4.27
C MET A 192 -25.60 26.21 -2.77
N LYS A 193 -26.52 25.36 -2.32
CA LYS A 193 -26.59 24.78 -0.98
C LYS A 193 -26.97 23.30 -1.06
N GLU A 194 -26.68 22.53 -0.02
CA GLU A 194 -27.21 21.18 0.11
C GLU A 194 -28.60 21.24 0.75
N CYS A 195 -29.51 20.41 0.26
CA CYS A 195 -30.82 20.22 0.88
C CYS A 195 -30.64 19.57 2.26
N PRO A 196 -31.19 20.12 3.35
CA PRO A 196 -31.03 19.55 4.70
C PRO A 196 -31.72 18.19 4.88
N PHE A 197 -32.62 17.81 3.98
CA PHE A 197 -33.39 16.56 4.07
C PHE A 197 -32.82 15.42 3.22
N CYS A 198 -32.25 15.73 2.05
CA CYS A 198 -31.77 14.70 1.13
C CYS A 198 -30.36 14.94 0.60
N SER A 199 -29.65 15.95 1.08
CA SER A 199 -28.28 16.33 0.74
C SER A 199 -28.02 16.66 -0.74
N HIS A 200 -29.07 16.66 -1.60
CA HIS A 200 -28.90 17.07 -3.00
C HIS A 200 -28.55 18.54 -3.12
N GLN A 201 -27.73 18.84 -4.10
CA GLN A 201 -27.33 20.22 -4.41
C GLN A 201 -28.51 21.00 -5.03
N ILE A 202 -28.84 22.12 -4.44
CA ILE A 202 -29.94 23.01 -4.87
C ILE A 202 -29.43 24.44 -4.92
N LYS A 203 -30.11 25.30 -5.68
CA LYS A 203 -29.80 26.73 -5.72
C LYS A 203 -29.95 27.34 -4.32
N MET A 204 -29.07 28.27 -3.96
CA MET A 204 -29.10 28.92 -2.65
C MET A 204 -30.45 29.59 -2.34
N GLN A 205 -31.12 30.12 -3.36
CA GLN A 205 -32.41 30.81 -3.26
C GLN A 205 -33.62 29.87 -3.33
N ALA A 206 -33.41 28.56 -3.50
CA ALA A 206 -34.51 27.61 -3.58
C ALA A 206 -35.23 27.55 -2.24
N SER A 207 -36.55 27.71 -2.27
CA SER A 207 -37.47 27.53 -1.10
C SER A 207 -38.01 26.10 -1.03
N LYS A 208 -37.84 25.32 -2.11
CA LYS A 208 -38.29 23.93 -2.20
C LYS A 208 -37.26 23.07 -2.92
N CYS A 209 -37.01 21.90 -2.36
CA CYS A 209 -36.10 20.95 -2.99
C CYS A 209 -36.79 20.26 -4.17
N MET A 210 -36.18 20.31 -5.35
CA MET A 210 -36.74 19.65 -6.55
C MET A 210 -36.66 18.12 -6.48
N HIS A 211 -35.76 17.59 -5.61
CA HIS A 211 -35.51 16.15 -5.47
C HIS A 211 -36.46 15.50 -4.43
N CYS A 212 -36.40 15.93 -3.17
CA CYS A 212 -37.25 15.36 -2.11
C CYS A 212 -38.57 16.10 -1.93
N LYS A 213 -38.77 17.25 -2.59
CA LYS A 213 -39.98 18.10 -2.55
C LYS A 213 -40.27 18.74 -1.20
N GLU A 214 -39.31 18.68 -0.25
CA GLU A 214 -39.42 19.37 1.04
C GLU A 214 -39.11 20.86 0.91
N ASP A 215 -39.72 21.67 1.78
CA ASP A 215 -39.43 23.11 1.89
C ASP A 215 -38.07 23.33 2.58
N VAL A 216 -37.18 24.22 2.05
CA VAL A 216 -35.78 24.37 2.43
C VAL A 216 -35.38 25.86 2.57
#